data_623bfc351d31dde52aafff9f18c76076
#
_entry.id   623bfc351d31dde52aafff9f18c76076
#
_cell.length_a   1.000
_cell.length_b   1.000
_cell.length_c   1.000
_cell.angle_alpha   90.00
_cell.angle_beta   90.00
_cell.angle_gamma   90.00
#
_symmetry.space_group_name_H-M   'P 1'
#
loop_
_entity.id
_entity.type
_entity.pdbx_description
1 polymer ?
#
loop_
_entity_poly.entity_id
_entity_poly.type
_entity_poly.pdbx_seq_one_letter_code
_entity_poly.pdbx_strand_id
1 'polypeptide(L)'
;QASAKQKGFDIIYLRSDYTKSNFRQHYDLVTLIYCDFGVLPPATRKKLLQKIYNTLSPKGALLFDVFTPLQYDGAVEHKNWQINENGFWHNDWHLVLNAFYRYDNVHTFLNQYTVINEDRITTYNIWEHTFSLKELEKDLKNAGFTKLDFYKDVIGQKYDKTSKTICVIAQK
;
A
#
# COMPACT_ATOMS: atom_id res chain seq x y z
N GLN A 1 -17.51 -5.88 -11.55
CA GLN A 1 -18.81 -5.18 -11.68
C GLN A 1 -19.98 -6.16 -11.67
N ALA A 2 -19.97 -7.25 -12.46
CA ALA A 2 -21.08 -8.21 -12.56
C ALA A 2 -21.48 -8.79 -11.17
N SER A 3 -20.50 -9.20 -10.36
CA SER A 3 -20.74 -9.78 -9.03
C SER A 3 -21.40 -8.80 -8.05
N ALA A 4 -21.07 -7.52 -8.11
CA ALA A 4 -21.70 -6.50 -7.25
C ALA A 4 -23.16 -6.28 -7.63
N LYS A 5 -23.45 -6.17 -8.94
CA LYS A 5 -24.81 -6.05 -9.45
C LYS A 5 -25.69 -7.25 -9.08
N GLN A 6 -25.15 -8.47 -9.19
CA GLN A 6 -25.88 -9.69 -8.78
C GLN A 6 -26.24 -9.69 -7.30
N LYS A 7 -25.41 -9.04 -6.45
CA LYS A 7 -25.66 -8.91 -5.02
C LYS A 7 -26.45 -7.64 -4.63
N GLY A 8 -26.94 -6.88 -5.61
CA GLY A 8 -27.72 -5.67 -5.38
C GLY A 8 -26.92 -4.47 -4.88
N PHE A 9 -25.59 -4.47 -5.01
CA PHE A 9 -24.75 -3.35 -4.63
C PHE A 9 -24.58 -2.36 -5.77
N ASP A 10 -24.82 -1.08 -5.49
CA ASP A 10 -24.53 0.03 -6.40
C ASP A 10 -23.10 0.56 -6.14
N ILE A 11 -22.13 0.06 -6.92
CA ILE A 11 -20.71 0.40 -6.79
C ILE A 11 -20.25 1.07 -8.08
N ILE A 12 -19.67 2.28 -7.92
CA ILE A 12 -19.00 3.00 -9.00
C ILE A 12 -17.54 2.54 -9.09
N TYR A 13 -17.15 1.93 -10.20
CA TYR A 13 -15.80 1.50 -10.48
C TYR A 13 -15.10 2.47 -11.41
N LEU A 14 -13.98 3.04 -10.95
CA LEU A 14 -13.15 3.95 -11.74
C LEU A 14 -11.76 3.32 -11.94
N ARG A 15 -11.31 3.22 -13.19
CA ARG A 15 -9.94 2.83 -13.50
C ARG A 15 -9.10 4.10 -13.65
N SER A 16 -8.32 4.44 -12.64
CA SER A 16 -7.53 5.66 -12.61
C SER A 16 -6.35 5.56 -11.65
N ASP A 17 -5.33 6.40 -11.85
CA ASP A 17 -4.25 6.60 -10.89
C ASP A 17 -4.79 7.46 -9.73
N TYR A 18 -4.99 6.85 -8.56
CA TYR A 18 -5.57 7.52 -7.39
C TYR A 18 -4.67 8.64 -6.85
N THR A 19 -3.37 8.64 -7.15
CA THR A 19 -2.47 9.71 -6.75
C THR A 19 -2.74 11.01 -7.53
N LYS A 20 -3.26 10.89 -8.77
CA LYS A 20 -3.56 12.00 -9.69
C LYS A 20 -5.05 12.32 -9.81
N SER A 21 -5.92 11.36 -9.52
CA SER A 21 -7.36 11.51 -9.69
C SER A 21 -7.94 12.58 -8.78
N ASN A 22 -8.93 13.30 -9.25
CA ASN A 22 -9.74 14.18 -8.41
C ASN A 22 -10.80 13.36 -7.69
N PHE A 23 -10.75 13.33 -6.36
CA PHE A 23 -11.78 12.69 -5.56
C PHE A 23 -13.02 13.59 -5.47
N ARG A 24 -14.20 12.95 -5.44
CA ARG A 24 -15.42 13.66 -5.06
C ARG A 24 -15.28 14.09 -3.59
N GLN A 25 -16.07 15.06 -3.16
CA GLN A 25 -16.09 15.50 -1.76
C GLN A 25 -17.10 14.69 -0.94
N HIS A 26 -16.92 14.70 0.39
CA HIS A 26 -17.86 14.17 1.38
C HIS A 26 -17.94 12.63 1.45
N TYR A 27 -16.77 11.97 1.53
CA TYR A 27 -16.72 10.55 1.90
C TYR A 27 -16.75 10.40 3.42
N ASP A 28 -17.54 9.45 3.92
CA ASP A 28 -17.55 9.10 5.34
C ASP A 28 -16.41 8.17 5.70
N LEU A 29 -15.96 7.36 4.74
CA LEU A 29 -14.83 6.47 4.88
C LEU A 29 -14.02 6.42 3.58
N VAL A 30 -12.70 6.55 3.71
CA VAL A 30 -11.73 6.23 2.66
C VAL A 30 -10.89 5.06 3.14
N THR A 31 -10.68 4.06 2.31
CA THR A 31 -9.81 2.92 2.62
C THR A 31 -8.66 2.81 1.62
N LEU A 32 -7.45 2.53 2.13
CA LEU A 32 -6.27 2.22 1.33
C LEU A 32 -5.57 1.03 2.01
N ILE A 33 -5.98 -0.18 1.64
CA ILE A 33 -5.57 -1.42 2.30
C ILE A 33 -4.59 -2.22 1.45
N TYR A 34 -3.93 -3.18 2.08
CA TYR A 34 -2.89 -4.04 1.51
C TYR A 34 -1.51 -3.35 1.44
N CYS A 35 -1.21 -2.50 2.44
CA CYS A 35 0.07 -1.79 2.61
C CYS A 35 0.49 -0.88 1.43
N ASP A 36 -0.44 -0.51 0.57
CA ASP A 36 -0.19 0.25 -0.67
C ASP A 36 0.35 1.67 -0.40
N PHE A 37 0.12 2.22 0.79
CA PHE A 37 0.66 3.52 1.17
C PHE A 37 2.19 3.56 1.20
N GLY A 38 2.83 2.46 1.59
CA GLY A 38 4.28 2.33 1.69
C GLY A 38 5.02 2.34 0.35
N VAL A 39 4.34 2.00 -0.76
CA VAL A 39 4.95 1.98 -2.10
C VAL A 39 5.11 3.37 -2.70
N LEU A 40 4.46 4.37 -2.13
CA LEU A 40 4.48 5.73 -2.64
C LEU A 40 5.71 6.51 -2.16
N PRO A 41 6.31 7.36 -3.00
CA PRO A 41 7.35 8.30 -2.58
C PRO A 41 6.87 9.25 -1.46
N PRO A 42 7.75 9.71 -0.55
CA PRO A 42 7.37 10.55 0.60
C PRO A 42 6.54 11.80 0.24
N ALA A 43 6.93 12.50 -0.84
CA ALA A 43 6.20 13.68 -1.30
C ALA A 43 4.80 13.33 -1.80
N THR A 44 4.62 12.17 -2.44
CA THR A 44 3.32 11.67 -2.91
C THR A 44 2.44 11.26 -1.74
N ARG A 45 3.00 10.55 -0.72
CA ARG A 45 2.29 10.20 0.52
C ARG A 45 1.69 11.43 1.20
N LYS A 46 2.53 12.47 1.40
CA LYS A 46 2.08 13.73 2.02
C LYS A 46 0.93 14.38 1.24
N LYS A 47 1.05 14.47 -0.09
CA LYS A 47 -0.01 15.03 -0.94
C LYS A 47 -1.29 14.20 -0.89
N LEU A 48 -1.16 12.87 -0.88
CA LEU A 48 -2.29 11.95 -0.82
C LEU A 48 -3.05 12.08 0.51
N LEU A 49 -2.35 12.10 1.65
CA LEU A 49 -2.98 12.30 2.97
C LEU A 49 -3.75 13.62 3.03
N GLN A 50 -3.17 14.73 2.56
CA GLN A 50 -3.85 16.02 2.52
C GLN A 50 -5.08 15.99 1.61
N LYS A 51 -4.98 15.34 0.46
CA LYS A 51 -6.08 15.17 -0.49
C LYS A 51 -7.21 14.34 0.11
N ILE A 52 -6.90 13.22 0.77
CA ILE A 52 -7.88 12.39 1.46
C ILE A 52 -8.56 13.19 2.59
N TYR A 53 -7.77 13.87 3.42
CA TYR A 53 -8.30 14.72 4.49
C TYR A 53 -9.32 15.73 3.96
N ASN A 54 -9.02 16.40 2.85
CA ASN A 54 -9.89 17.41 2.26
C ASN A 54 -11.20 16.82 1.70
N THR A 55 -11.17 15.56 1.23
CA THR A 55 -12.35 14.89 0.68
C THR A 55 -13.24 14.19 1.71
N LEU A 56 -12.76 14.00 2.93
CA LEU A 56 -13.56 13.41 4.00
C LEU A 56 -14.64 14.37 4.50
N SER A 57 -15.81 13.81 4.82
CA SER A 57 -16.87 14.48 5.57
C SER A 57 -16.36 14.96 6.94
N PRO A 58 -17.06 15.92 7.63
CA PRO A 58 -16.72 16.38 8.99
C PRO A 58 -16.76 15.27 10.00
N LYS A 59 -16.37 14.33 10.24
CA LYS A 59 -16.30 13.10 11.08
C LYS A 59 -15.93 11.86 10.26
N GLY A 60 -15.60 12.07 9.00
CA GLY A 60 -15.14 10.99 8.13
C GLY A 60 -13.81 10.42 8.58
N ALA A 61 -13.51 9.19 8.19
CA ALA A 61 -12.32 8.47 8.60
C ALA A 61 -11.52 7.95 7.39
N LEU A 62 -10.20 7.89 7.55
CA LEU A 62 -9.29 7.14 6.70
C LEU A 62 -8.88 5.86 7.44
N LEU A 63 -9.04 4.71 6.76
CA LEU A 63 -8.52 3.42 7.21
C LEU A 63 -7.45 2.97 6.22
N PHE A 64 -6.24 2.69 6.70
CA PHE A 64 -5.19 2.12 5.87
C PHE A 64 -4.21 1.30 6.70
N ASP A 65 -3.43 0.46 6.03
CA ASP A 65 -2.40 -0.33 6.65
C ASP A 65 -1.03 -0.10 6.00
N VAL A 66 0.02 -0.36 6.77
CA VAL A 66 1.42 -0.24 6.36
C VAL A 66 2.26 -1.32 7.01
N PHE A 67 3.40 -1.64 6.42
CA PHE A 67 4.38 -2.53 7.04
C PHE A 67 5.18 -1.82 8.14
N THR A 68 5.52 -2.56 9.20
CA THR A 68 6.53 -2.20 10.17
C THR A 68 7.91 -2.72 9.73
N PRO A 69 9.02 -2.24 10.33
CA PRO A 69 10.35 -2.80 10.07
C PRO A 69 10.44 -4.32 10.30
N LEU A 70 9.59 -4.88 11.17
CA LEU A 70 9.54 -6.33 11.45
C LEU A 70 9.11 -7.16 10.23
N GLN A 71 8.48 -6.57 9.22
CA GLN A 71 8.13 -7.27 7.99
C GLN A 71 9.37 -7.82 7.29
N TYR A 72 10.47 -7.08 7.36
CA TYR A 72 11.74 -7.43 6.72
C TYR A 72 12.84 -7.81 7.71
N ASP A 73 12.47 -8.09 8.97
CA ASP A 73 13.41 -8.58 9.96
C ASP A 73 13.99 -9.93 9.53
N GLY A 74 15.32 -10.06 9.58
CA GLY A 74 16.03 -11.25 9.10
C GLY A 74 16.04 -11.45 7.57
N ALA A 75 15.37 -10.62 6.78
CA ALA A 75 15.43 -10.73 5.32
C ALA A 75 16.84 -10.35 4.81
N VAL A 76 17.39 -11.14 3.91
CA VAL A 76 18.73 -10.95 3.32
C VAL A 76 18.57 -10.59 1.85
N GLU A 77 19.41 -9.67 1.36
CA GLU A 77 19.48 -9.38 -0.08
C GLU A 77 19.78 -10.64 -0.87
N HIS A 78 19.03 -10.83 -1.94
CA HIS A 78 19.17 -12.03 -2.77
C HIS A 78 18.83 -11.72 -4.23
N LYS A 79 19.29 -12.62 -5.11
CA LYS A 79 18.90 -12.68 -6.51
C LYS A 79 18.58 -14.12 -6.83
N ASN A 80 17.45 -14.35 -7.49
CA ASN A 80 17.06 -15.68 -7.96
C ASN A 80 16.33 -15.57 -9.29
N TRP A 81 15.99 -16.69 -9.86
CA TRP A 81 15.21 -16.77 -11.08
C TRP A 81 14.29 -17.98 -11.07
N GLN A 82 13.22 -17.89 -11.82
CA GLN A 82 12.28 -18.99 -12.02
C GLN A 82 11.71 -18.98 -13.44
N ILE A 83 11.46 -20.16 -13.96
CA ILE A 83 10.73 -20.36 -15.22
C ILE A 83 9.31 -20.77 -14.87
N ASN A 84 8.35 -20.17 -15.56
CA ASN A 84 6.92 -20.46 -15.42
C ASN A 84 6.33 -20.74 -16.79
N GLU A 85 5.45 -21.73 -16.89
CA GLU A 85 4.68 -22.00 -18.12
C GLU A 85 3.49 -21.04 -18.26
N ASN A 86 2.97 -20.54 -17.14
CA ASN A 86 1.95 -19.52 -17.03
C ASN A 86 1.98 -18.92 -15.62
N GLY A 87 1.20 -17.87 -15.33
CA GLY A 87 1.06 -17.36 -13.97
C GLY A 87 0.76 -15.87 -13.88
N PHE A 88 1.11 -15.29 -12.73
CA PHE A 88 0.77 -13.91 -12.40
C PHE A 88 1.32 -12.88 -13.40
N TRP A 89 2.55 -13.10 -13.90
CA TRP A 89 3.22 -12.12 -14.74
C TRP A 89 2.85 -12.22 -16.22
N HIS A 90 2.57 -13.44 -16.69
CA HIS A 90 2.20 -13.71 -18.08
C HIS A 90 1.41 -15.02 -18.18
N ASN A 91 0.49 -15.10 -19.17
CA ASN A 91 -0.34 -16.29 -19.39
C ASN A 91 0.41 -17.45 -20.04
N ASP A 92 1.53 -17.16 -20.72
CA ASP A 92 2.36 -18.14 -21.41
C ASP A 92 3.73 -18.24 -20.74
N TRP A 93 4.61 -19.06 -21.30
CA TRP A 93 5.97 -19.24 -20.83
C TRP A 93 6.71 -17.92 -20.60
N HIS A 94 7.36 -17.79 -19.47
CA HIS A 94 8.19 -16.65 -19.11
C HIS A 94 9.24 -16.97 -18.06
N LEU A 95 10.37 -16.26 -18.13
CA LEU A 95 11.42 -16.24 -17.12
C LEU A 95 11.24 -15.02 -16.23
N VAL A 96 11.32 -15.19 -14.93
CA VAL A 96 11.32 -14.10 -13.95
C VAL A 96 12.67 -14.07 -13.25
N LEU A 97 13.38 -12.95 -13.37
CA LEU A 97 14.54 -12.64 -12.53
C LEU A 97 14.04 -11.79 -11.36
N ASN A 98 14.28 -12.25 -10.14
CA ASN A 98 13.92 -11.51 -8.91
C ASN A 98 15.18 -11.04 -8.21
N ALA A 99 15.18 -9.82 -7.72
CA ALA A 99 16.21 -9.28 -6.85
C ALA A 99 15.56 -8.50 -5.69
N PHE A 100 16.04 -8.75 -4.49
CA PHE A 100 15.63 -8.04 -3.28
C PHE A 100 16.80 -7.23 -2.74
N TYR A 101 16.56 -5.94 -2.48
CA TYR A 101 17.56 -5.00 -1.96
C TYR A 101 17.04 -4.30 -0.72
N ARG A 102 17.97 -3.95 0.20
CA ARG A 102 17.69 -3.27 1.47
C ARG A 102 18.33 -1.89 1.50
N TYR A 103 17.58 -0.91 1.93
CA TYR A 103 18.03 0.47 2.19
C TYR A 103 17.65 0.81 3.63
N ASP A 104 18.32 0.17 4.59
CA ASP A 104 17.96 0.18 6.02
C ASP A 104 18.01 1.59 6.62
N ASN A 105 18.94 2.43 6.19
CA ASN A 105 19.09 3.83 6.63
C ASN A 105 17.90 4.74 6.32
N VAL A 106 17.04 4.32 5.38
CA VAL A 106 15.82 5.02 4.98
C VAL A 106 14.57 4.13 5.12
N HIS A 107 14.69 3.00 5.81
CA HIS A 107 13.59 2.04 6.03
C HIS A 107 12.83 1.65 4.76
N THR A 108 13.56 1.47 3.66
CA THR A 108 12.99 1.21 2.35
C THR A 108 13.60 -0.05 1.75
N PHE A 109 12.79 -0.80 1.06
CA PHE A 109 13.15 -2.08 0.44
C PHE A 109 12.71 -2.06 -1.03
N LEU A 110 13.44 -2.77 -1.88
CA LEU A 110 13.12 -2.92 -3.29
C LEU A 110 12.99 -4.39 -3.65
N ASN A 111 11.80 -4.78 -4.09
CA ASN A 111 11.58 -6.01 -4.83
C ASN A 111 11.57 -5.69 -6.33
N GLN A 112 12.59 -6.14 -7.04
CA GLN A 112 12.71 -5.96 -8.49
C GLN A 112 12.40 -7.27 -9.21
N TYR A 113 11.49 -7.23 -10.16
CA TYR A 113 11.12 -8.36 -11.00
C TYR A 113 11.36 -8.01 -12.47
N THR A 114 12.27 -8.74 -13.14
CA THR A 114 12.43 -8.63 -14.60
C THR A 114 11.78 -9.84 -15.23
N VAL A 115 10.69 -9.60 -15.94
CA VAL A 115 9.92 -10.62 -16.66
C VAL A 115 10.36 -10.63 -18.13
N ILE A 116 10.75 -11.79 -18.59
CA ILE A 116 11.25 -12.04 -19.95
C ILE A 116 10.35 -13.08 -20.60
N ASN A 117 9.71 -12.73 -21.68
CA ASN A 117 8.98 -13.65 -22.57
C ASN A 117 9.45 -13.49 -24.02
N GLU A 118 8.82 -14.17 -24.97
CA GLU A 118 9.20 -14.13 -26.38
C GLU A 118 9.13 -12.72 -26.98
N ASP A 119 8.18 -11.90 -26.53
CA ASP A 119 7.90 -10.59 -27.14
C ASP A 119 8.68 -9.43 -26.50
N ARG A 120 8.98 -9.52 -25.20
CA ARG A 120 9.51 -8.36 -24.45
C ARG A 120 10.23 -8.72 -23.17
N ILE A 121 11.03 -7.76 -22.70
CA ILE A 121 11.61 -7.72 -21.35
C ILE A 121 10.96 -6.55 -20.61
N THR A 122 10.39 -6.80 -19.44
CA THR A 122 9.77 -5.76 -18.62
C THR A 122 10.28 -5.84 -17.18
N THR A 123 10.75 -4.73 -16.63
CA THR A 123 11.19 -4.67 -15.23
C THR A 123 10.18 -3.90 -14.37
N TYR A 124 9.77 -4.52 -13.28
CA TYR A 124 8.92 -3.94 -12.25
C TYR A 124 9.74 -3.70 -10.99
N ASN A 125 9.71 -2.47 -10.49
CA ASN A 125 10.37 -2.07 -9.24
C ASN A 125 9.29 -1.76 -8.21
N ILE A 126 9.17 -2.62 -7.20
CA ILE A 126 8.22 -2.45 -6.10
C ILE A 126 9.01 -1.95 -4.90
N TRP A 127 8.91 -0.66 -4.65
CA TRP A 127 9.50 -0.01 -3.49
C TRP A 127 8.55 -0.11 -2.31
N GLU A 128 9.07 -0.42 -1.13
CA GLU A 128 8.27 -0.52 0.08
C GLU A 128 8.98 0.19 1.22
N HIS A 129 8.34 1.21 1.75
CA HIS A 129 8.78 1.89 2.96
C HIS A 129 8.06 1.27 4.17
N THR A 130 8.82 1.02 5.25
CA THR A 130 8.26 0.53 6.52
C THR A 130 8.16 1.68 7.52
N PHE A 131 7.13 1.66 8.34
CA PHE A 131 6.78 2.75 9.25
C PHE A 131 6.93 2.36 10.71
N SER A 132 7.50 3.25 11.49
CA SER A 132 7.28 3.26 12.92
C SER A 132 5.94 3.91 13.25
N LEU A 133 5.35 3.53 14.38
CA LEU A 133 4.10 4.14 14.87
C LEU A 133 4.23 5.66 15.03
N LYS A 134 5.38 6.13 15.52
CA LYS A 134 5.68 7.55 15.72
C LYS A 134 5.75 8.34 14.41
N GLU A 135 6.35 7.76 13.37
CA GLU A 135 6.40 8.37 12.04
C GLU A 135 5.00 8.52 11.47
N LEU A 136 4.22 7.44 11.51
CA LEU A 136 2.85 7.41 10.98
C LEU A 136 1.94 8.41 11.70
N GLU A 137 2.03 8.46 13.03
CA GLU A 137 1.30 9.43 13.85
C GLU A 137 1.65 10.88 13.47
N LYS A 138 2.94 11.17 13.29
CA LYS A 138 3.42 12.50 12.86
C LYS A 138 2.87 12.89 11.50
N ASP A 139 2.91 11.98 10.51
CA ASP A 139 2.43 12.26 9.16
C ASP A 139 0.93 12.52 9.13
N LEU A 140 0.15 11.74 9.89
CA LEU A 140 -1.29 11.92 10.00
C LEU A 140 -1.68 13.22 10.71
N LYS A 141 -1.02 13.57 11.82
CA LYS A 141 -1.24 14.84 12.50
C LYS A 141 -0.89 16.04 11.61
N ASN A 142 0.18 15.95 10.85
CA ASN A 142 0.58 16.99 9.89
C ASN A 142 -0.45 17.16 8.75
N ALA A 143 -1.18 16.11 8.40
CA ALA A 143 -2.28 16.17 7.43
C ALA A 143 -3.59 16.71 8.02
N GLY A 144 -3.70 16.86 9.35
CA GLY A 144 -4.85 17.43 10.06
C GLY A 144 -5.72 16.42 10.82
N PHE A 145 -5.41 15.12 10.77
CA PHE A 145 -6.17 14.13 11.53
C PHE A 145 -5.98 14.30 13.04
N THR A 146 -7.09 14.25 13.79
CA THR A 146 -7.09 14.58 15.24
C THR A 146 -7.18 13.36 16.13
N LYS A 147 -7.90 12.32 15.71
CA LYS A 147 -8.05 11.08 16.47
C LYS A 147 -7.46 9.91 15.67
N LEU A 148 -6.57 9.16 16.30
CA LEU A 148 -5.84 8.05 15.68
C LEU A 148 -5.97 6.81 16.55
N ASP A 149 -6.51 5.74 15.99
CA ASP A 149 -6.60 4.43 16.61
C ASP A 149 -5.72 3.44 15.80
N PHE A 150 -4.84 2.71 16.49
CA PHE A 150 -3.88 1.81 15.85
C PHE A 150 -4.15 0.35 16.19
N TYR A 151 -4.10 -0.49 15.19
CA TYR A 151 -4.33 -1.92 15.24
C TYR A 151 -3.19 -2.68 14.56
N LYS A 152 -3.09 -3.97 14.82
CA LYS A 152 -2.13 -4.86 14.16
C LYS A 152 -2.48 -5.09 12.69
N ASP A 153 -3.78 -5.15 12.38
CA ASP A 153 -4.33 -5.51 11.07
C ASP A 153 -5.71 -4.87 10.84
N VAL A 154 -6.24 -5.07 9.63
CA VAL A 154 -7.54 -4.51 9.21
C VAL A 154 -8.76 -5.19 9.86
N ILE A 155 -8.57 -6.31 10.57
CA ILE A 155 -9.66 -6.95 11.34
C ILE A 155 -9.71 -6.47 12.80
N GLY A 156 -8.87 -5.51 13.17
CA GLY A 156 -8.93 -4.81 14.45
C GLY A 156 -8.20 -5.51 15.60
N GLN A 157 -7.25 -6.41 15.34
CA GLN A 157 -6.42 -6.98 16.38
C GLN A 157 -5.55 -5.91 17.04
N LYS A 158 -5.34 -6.01 18.35
CA LYS A 158 -4.55 -5.03 19.10
C LYS A 158 -3.11 -4.99 18.60
N TYR A 159 -2.62 -3.79 18.32
CA TYR A 159 -1.22 -3.54 17.96
C TYR A 159 -0.29 -3.88 19.15
N ASP A 160 0.82 -4.53 18.86
CA ASP A 160 1.89 -4.83 19.80
C ASP A 160 3.27 -4.76 19.12
N LYS A 161 4.33 -4.96 19.91
CA LYS A 161 5.73 -4.88 19.44
C LYS A 161 6.13 -5.99 18.44
N THR A 162 5.32 -7.00 18.25
CA THR A 162 5.56 -8.13 17.32
C THR A 162 4.80 -7.96 16.01
N SER A 163 4.00 -6.91 15.89
CA SER A 163 3.15 -6.67 14.73
C SER A 163 3.97 -6.30 13.50
N LYS A 164 3.82 -7.07 12.43
CA LYS A 164 4.46 -6.82 11.12
C LYS A 164 3.76 -5.73 10.31
N THR A 165 2.53 -5.41 10.68
CA THR A 165 1.74 -4.34 10.07
C THR A 165 1.18 -3.41 11.13
N ILE A 166 0.87 -2.19 10.73
CA ILE A 166 0.06 -1.22 11.49
C ILE A 166 -1.13 -0.89 10.62
N CYS A 167 -2.33 -1.16 11.11
CA CYS A 167 -3.56 -0.60 10.56
C CYS A 167 -3.96 0.62 11.39
N VAL A 168 -4.33 1.71 10.76
CA VAL A 168 -4.74 2.93 11.44
C VAL A 168 -6.13 3.35 10.98
N ILE A 169 -6.95 3.80 11.93
CA ILE A 169 -8.18 4.55 11.69
C ILE A 169 -7.89 5.99 12.11
N ALA A 170 -7.88 6.90 11.14
CA ALA A 170 -7.60 8.32 11.35
C ALA A 170 -8.87 9.14 11.08
N GLN A 171 -9.39 9.84 12.09
CA GLN A 171 -10.60 10.66 11.98
C GLN A 171 -10.25 12.14 11.76
N LYS A 172 -11.06 12.76 10.90
CA LYS A 172 -11.00 14.20 10.62
C LYS A 172 -11.50 15.03 11.79
#